data_540ebddcf2b4c7d83576f1ce4409b957
#
_entry.id   540ebddcf2b4c7d83576f1ce4409b957
#
_cell.length_a   1.000
_cell.length_b   1.000
_cell.length_c   1.000
_cell.angle_alpha   90.00
_cell.angle_beta   90.00
_cell.angle_gamma   90.00
#
_symmetry.space_group_name_H-M   'P 1'
#
loop_
_entity.id
_entity.type
_entity.pdbx_description
1 polymer ?
#
loop_
_entity_poly.entity_id
_entity_poly.type
_entity_poly.pdbx_seq_one_letter_code
_entity_poly.pdbx_strand_id
1 'polypeptide(L)'
;MSNKERLYITVFNKISTLIKEGEFPVGSRLPTERELAERFQVSRPTIREAIIALEAKEEVSVKPSSGVYVLGNNLINDDFSHEISAFELLEARVLLEGEAAALAARMIEPEELKELEKALKKIELEDVKDTSPHGADRKFHTIIAQATHNRVIGKQISYLWDLQENLSHINRAHSAVCVEEDKATRIADHAAIYEAIASGDHAAARNAMREHFSDLLEAMHTASEQEAVEAAKRKVSRMRERFKIAELSA
;
A
#
# COMPACT_ATOMS: atom_id res chain seq x y z
N MET A 1 -1.22 -33.89 17.75
CA MET A 1 -0.14 -32.99 17.31
C MET A 1 1.00 -33.04 18.33
N SER A 2 2.21 -33.40 17.92
CA SER A 2 3.34 -33.53 18.81
C SER A 2 3.81 -32.15 19.30
N ASN A 3 4.50 -32.10 20.43
CA ASN A 3 5.03 -30.84 21.01
C ASN A 3 6.00 -30.14 20.01
N LYS A 4 6.64 -30.90 19.12
CA LYS A 4 7.56 -30.44 18.08
C LYS A 4 6.82 -29.71 16.93
N GLU A 5 5.61 -30.16 16.54
CA GLU A 5 4.78 -29.51 15.52
C GLU A 5 4.28 -28.13 15.95
N ARG A 6 4.03 -27.92 17.25
CA ARG A 6 3.64 -26.62 17.77
C ARG A 6 4.81 -25.64 17.81
N LEU A 7 6.02 -26.12 18.02
CA LEU A 7 7.19 -25.27 18.23
C LEU A 7 7.65 -24.60 16.93
N TYR A 8 7.69 -25.29 15.80
CA TYR A 8 8.07 -24.66 14.53
C TYR A 8 7.00 -23.65 14.07
N ILE A 9 5.71 -23.90 14.32
CA ILE A 9 4.62 -22.95 14.03
C ILE A 9 4.82 -21.67 14.86
N THR A 10 5.18 -21.79 16.12
CA THR A 10 5.47 -20.64 16.99
C THR A 10 6.64 -19.82 16.45
N VAL A 11 7.70 -20.49 16.00
CA VAL A 11 8.89 -19.83 15.40
C VAL A 11 8.53 -19.19 14.06
N PHE A 12 7.79 -19.90 13.21
CA PHE A 12 7.25 -19.37 11.95
C PHE A 12 6.50 -18.05 12.17
N ASN A 13 5.52 -18.06 13.10
CA ASN A 13 4.73 -16.85 13.39
C ASN A 13 5.60 -15.71 13.90
N LYS A 14 6.59 -15.98 14.75
CA LYS A 14 7.51 -14.95 15.26
C LYS A 14 8.34 -14.34 14.14
N ILE A 15 8.93 -15.16 13.26
CA ILE A 15 9.73 -14.65 12.13
C ILE A 15 8.85 -13.85 11.16
N SER A 16 7.65 -14.35 10.82
CA SER A 16 6.68 -13.66 9.99
C SER A 16 6.29 -12.29 10.56
N THR A 17 6.08 -12.21 11.89
CA THR A 17 5.82 -10.93 12.57
C THR A 17 7.00 -9.98 12.45
N LEU A 18 8.24 -10.44 12.71
CA LEU A 18 9.44 -9.61 12.61
C LEU A 18 9.70 -9.11 11.18
N ILE A 19 9.36 -9.90 10.16
CA ILE A 19 9.37 -9.48 8.76
C ILE A 19 8.36 -8.34 8.54
N LYS A 20 7.12 -8.50 9.00
CA LYS A 20 6.05 -7.49 8.87
C LYS A 20 6.36 -6.19 9.62
N GLU A 21 7.01 -6.28 10.76
CA GLU A 21 7.46 -5.14 11.57
C GLU A 21 8.72 -4.47 11.00
N GLY A 22 9.31 -5.02 9.92
CA GLY A 22 10.47 -4.45 9.23
C GLY A 22 11.81 -4.73 9.93
N GLU A 23 11.86 -5.55 10.97
CA GLU A 23 13.14 -5.95 11.59
C GLU A 23 14.01 -6.75 10.61
N PHE A 24 13.38 -7.53 9.73
CA PHE A 24 14.00 -8.16 8.59
C PHE A 24 13.44 -7.53 7.30
N PRO A 25 14.10 -6.49 6.75
CA PRO A 25 13.59 -5.80 5.56
C PRO A 25 13.49 -6.71 4.34
N VAL A 26 12.55 -6.40 3.45
CA VAL A 26 12.42 -7.08 2.15
C VAL A 26 13.74 -7.03 1.38
N GLY A 27 14.13 -8.13 0.77
CA GLY A 27 15.40 -8.30 0.07
C GLY A 27 16.60 -8.55 0.99
N SER A 28 16.46 -8.36 2.31
CA SER A 28 17.54 -8.65 3.24
C SER A 28 17.73 -10.16 3.46
N ARG A 29 18.93 -10.53 3.85
CA ARG A 29 19.23 -11.90 4.25
C ARG A 29 18.82 -12.11 5.70
N LEU A 30 18.04 -13.18 5.97
CA LEU A 30 17.78 -13.61 7.34
C LEU A 30 19.07 -14.06 8.02
N PRO A 31 19.15 -13.94 9.36
CA PRO A 31 20.20 -14.57 10.14
C PRO A 31 20.28 -16.08 9.86
N THR A 32 21.46 -16.66 10.05
CA THR A 32 21.68 -18.09 9.82
C THR A 32 20.79 -18.96 10.73
N GLU A 33 20.54 -20.22 10.30
CA GLU A 33 19.80 -21.19 11.15
C GLU A 33 20.38 -21.29 12.58
N ARG A 34 21.71 -21.11 12.72
CA ARG A 34 22.35 -21.11 14.01
C ARG A 34 21.98 -19.91 14.87
N GLU A 35 22.06 -18.71 14.29
CA GLU A 35 21.74 -17.46 14.99
C GLU A 35 20.26 -17.40 15.35
N LEU A 36 19.38 -17.85 14.45
CA LEU A 36 17.94 -17.93 14.74
C LEU A 36 17.65 -18.98 15.84
N ALA A 37 18.34 -20.11 15.84
CA ALA A 37 18.18 -21.13 16.87
C ALA A 37 18.59 -20.60 18.25
N GLU A 38 19.70 -19.87 18.34
CA GLU A 38 20.17 -19.21 19.55
C GLU A 38 19.16 -18.10 19.99
N ARG A 39 18.69 -17.27 19.06
CA ARG A 39 17.75 -16.18 19.34
C ARG A 39 16.41 -16.67 19.87
N PHE A 40 15.85 -17.72 19.26
CA PHE A 40 14.54 -18.25 19.65
C PHE A 40 14.61 -19.39 20.66
N GLN A 41 15.81 -19.78 21.10
CA GLN A 41 16.05 -20.86 22.05
C GLN A 41 15.43 -22.21 21.64
N VAL A 42 15.58 -22.53 20.36
CA VAL A 42 15.07 -23.79 19.77
C VAL A 42 16.15 -24.53 19.02
N SER A 43 15.88 -25.79 18.63
CA SER A 43 16.83 -26.58 17.85
C SER A 43 16.92 -26.08 16.39
N ARG A 44 18.09 -26.25 15.74
CA ARG A 44 18.25 -25.94 14.30
C ARG A 44 17.25 -26.68 13.40
N PRO A 45 16.92 -27.96 13.61
CA PRO A 45 15.82 -28.60 12.87
C PRO A 45 14.50 -27.86 12.98
N THR A 46 14.14 -27.32 14.14
CA THR A 46 12.91 -26.53 14.33
C THR A 46 12.94 -25.22 13.51
N ILE A 47 14.10 -24.55 13.45
CA ILE A 47 14.28 -23.36 12.59
C ILE A 47 14.13 -23.75 11.12
N ARG A 48 14.73 -24.85 10.69
CA ARG A 48 14.62 -25.31 9.31
C ARG A 48 13.18 -25.64 8.90
N GLU A 49 12.42 -26.30 9.78
CA GLU A 49 10.99 -26.55 9.57
C GLU A 49 10.19 -25.23 9.46
N ALA A 50 10.53 -24.22 10.28
CA ALA A 50 9.93 -22.89 10.20
C ALA A 50 10.30 -22.15 8.89
N ILE A 51 11.57 -22.24 8.45
CA ILE A 51 12.02 -21.65 7.18
C ILE A 51 11.32 -22.31 5.99
N ILE A 52 11.16 -23.63 5.99
CA ILE A 52 10.42 -24.35 4.95
C ILE A 52 8.95 -23.87 4.91
N ALA A 53 8.34 -23.65 6.07
CA ALA A 53 6.99 -23.13 6.15
C ALA A 53 6.90 -21.67 5.67
N LEU A 54 7.89 -20.82 5.96
CA LEU A 54 8.00 -19.45 5.43
C LEU A 54 8.19 -19.45 3.91
N GLU A 55 9.02 -20.35 3.38
CA GLU A 55 9.22 -20.50 1.94
C GLU A 55 7.95 -20.99 1.24
N ALA A 56 7.24 -21.97 1.82
CA ALA A 56 5.95 -22.43 1.33
C ALA A 56 4.84 -21.38 1.37
N LYS A 57 5.00 -20.35 2.23
CA LYS A 57 4.15 -19.15 2.30
C LYS A 57 4.70 -17.98 1.47
N GLU A 58 5.80 -18.23 0.76
CA GLU A 58 6.46 -17.23 -0.08
C GLU A 58 6.90 -15.96 0.70
N GLU A 59 7.10 -16.07 2.01
CA GLU A 59 7.64 -14.99 2.83
C GLU A 59 9.17 -14.88 2.74
N VAL A 60 9.82 -15.99 2.35
CA VAL A 60 11.28 -16.04 2.15
C VAL A 60 11.65 -16.92 0.95
N SER A 61 12.85 -16.73 0.40
CA SER A 61 13.43 -17.59 -0.64
C SER A 61 14.76 -18.19 -0.14
N VAL A 62 14.91 -19.50 -0.26
CA VAL A 62 16.14 -20.20 0.07
C VAL A 62 17.04 -20.27 -1.16
N LYS A 63 18.17 -19.53 -1.15
CA LYS A 63 19.17 -19.60 -2.22
C LYS A 63 20.28 -20.55 -1.81
N PRO A 64 20.50 -21.68 -2.51
CA PRO A 64 21.52 -22.64 -2.17
C PRO A 64 22.90 -21.96 -2.02
N SER A 65 23.61 -22.30 -0.96
CA SER A 65 24.94 -21.76 -0.61
C SER A 65 24.99 -20.24 -0.35
N SER A 66 23.88 -19.51 -0.49
CA SER A 66 23.82 -18.06 -0.28
C SER A 66 23.06 -17.68 0.99
N GLY A 67 22.00 -18.38 1.32
CA GLY A 67 21.20 -18.14 2.52
C GLY A 67 19.71 -18.00 2.24
N VAL A 68 18.98 -17.51 3.25
CA VAL A 68 17.54 -17.28 3.20
C VAL A 68 17.31 -15.78 3.07
N TYR A 69 16.52 -15.38 2.10
CA TYR A 69 16.24 -13.96 1.82
C TYR A 69 14.76 -13.69 2.04
N VAL A 70 14.46 -12.55 2.67
CA VAL A 70 13.09 -12.10 2.86
C VAL A 70 12.51 -11.72 1.52
N LEU A 71 11.41 -12.36 1.17
CA LEU A 71 10.59 -11.95 0.04
C LEU A 71 9.62 -10.88 0.54
N GLY A 72 9.38 -9.84 -0.26
CA GLY A 72 8.21 -9.01 -0.09
C GLY A 72 6.95 -9.85 -0.31
N ASN A 73 5.81 -9.33 0.11
CA ASN A 73 4.54 -10.00 -0.14
C ASN A 73 4.47 -10.35 -1.64
N ASN A 74 4.54 -11.64 -2.00
CA ASN A 74 4.85 -12.13 -3.36
C ASN A 74 3.87 -11.70 -4.45
N LEU A 75 2.80 -11.00 -4.09
CA LEU A 75 1.92 -10.35 -5.05
C LEU A 75 2.57 -9.14 -5.75
N ILE A 76 3.77 -8.70 -5.28
CA ILE A 76 4.43 -7.46 -5.74
C ILE A 76 5.79 -7.73 -6.41
N ASN A 77 6.30 -8.96 -6.36
CA ASN A 77 7.63 -9.34 -6.91
C ASN A 77 7.61 -9.86 -8.35
N ASP A 78 6.55 -9.64 -9.08
CA ASP A 78 6.49 -9.98 -10.48
C ASP A 78 7.09 -8.84 -11.32
N ASP A 79 7.71 -9.14 -12.47
CA ASP A 79 8.15 -8.15 -13.46
C ASP A 79 7.03 -7.14 -13.77
N PHE A 80 5.77 -7.60 -13.65
CA PHE A 80 4.56 -6.80 -13.74
C PHE A 80 4.50 -5.60 -12.77
N SER A 81 4.99 -5.73 -11.53
CA SER A 81 4.93 -4.66 -10.55
C SER A 81 5.80 -3.44 -10.91
N HIS A 82 6.87 -3.66 -11.67
CA HIS A 82 7.75 -2.59 -12.16
C HIS A 82 7.17 -1.84 -13.37
N GLU A 83 6.20 -2.44 -14.05
CA GLU A 83 5.55 -1.90 -15.24
C GLU A 83 4.27 -1.12 -14.90
N ILE A 84 3.67 -1.37 -13.72
CA ILE A 84 2.43 -0.69 -13.30
C ILE A 84 2.69 0.81 -13.09
N SER A 85 1.94 1.63 -13.77
CA SER A 85 1.90 3.08 -13.50
C SER A 85 0.96 3.42 -12.35
N ALA A 86 1.18 4.56 -11.70
CA ALA A 86 0.27 5.06 -10.69
C ALA A 86 -1.14 5.35 -11.26
N PHE A 87 -1.23 5.71 -12.53
CA PHE A 87 -2.49 5.94 -13.22
C PHE A 87 -3.30 4.65 -13.43
N GLU A 88 -2.66 3.55 -13.88
CA GLU A 88 -3.31 2.26 -14.04
C GLU A 88 -3.81 1.70 -12.70
N LEU A 89 -3.02 1.88 -11.63
CA LEU A 89 -3.46 1.49 -10.29
C LEU A 89 -4.67 2.29 -9.84
N LEU A 90 -4.65 3.60 -10.04
CA LEU A 90 -5.75 4.47 -9.63
C LEU A 90 -7.03 4.18 -10.44
N GLU A 91 -6.92 3.95 -11.76
CA GLU A 91 -8.05 3.54 -12.60
C GLU A 91 -8.69 2.25 -12.08
N ALA A 92 -7.88 1.25 -11.73
CA ALA A 92 -8.37 0.00 -11.13
C ALA A 92 -9.09 0.25 -9.80
N ARG A 93 -8.59 1.18 -8.96
CA ARG A 93 -9.22 1.58 -7.71
C ARG A 93 -10.56 2.27 -7.94
N VAL A 94 -10.64 3.22 -8.86
CA VAL A 94 -11.91 3.89 -9.26
C VAL A 94 -13.00 2.86 -9.56
N LEU A 95 -12.66 1.84 -10.36
CA LEU A 95 -13.61 0.82 -10.77
C LEU A 95 -14.02 -0.10 -9.62
N LEU A 96 -13.05 -0.63 -8.89
CA LEU A 96 -13.32 -1.64 -7.86
C LEU A 96 -13.89 -1.03 -6.58
N GLU A 97 -13.35 0.07 -6.11
CA GLU A 97 -13.79 0.71 -4.87
C GLU A 97 -15.11 1.46 -5.04
N GLY A 98 -15.39 2.01 -6.23
CA GLY A 98 -16.70 2.56 -6.55
C GLY A 98 -17.82 1.51 -6.46
N GLU A 99 -17.63 0.33 -7.05
CA GLU A 99 -18.61 -0.75 -6.94
C GLU A 99 -18.66 -1.35 -5.53
N ALA A 100 -17.53 -1.39 -4.82
CA ALA A 100 -17.50 -1.83 -3.43
C ALA A 100 -18.31 -0.87 -2.52
N ALA A 101 -18.21 0.44 -2.71
CA ALA A 101 -19.02 1.42 -1.98
C ALA A 101 -20.52 1.24 -2.25
N ALA A 102 -20.91 0.99 -3.50
CA ALA A 102 -22.30 0.70 -3.85
C ALA A 102 -22.83 -0.58 -3.19
N LEU A 103 -22.01 -1.63 -3.12
CA LEU A 103 -22.38 -2.87 -2.42
C LEU A 103 -22.42 -2.67 -0.91
N ALA A 104 -21.45 -1.97 -0.33
CA ALA A 104 -21.41 -1.64 1.08
C ALA A 104 -22.65 -0.86 1.51
N ALA A 105 -23.12 0.12 0.76
CA ALA A 105 -24.34 0.86 1.05
C ALA A 105 -25.60 -0.02 1.19
N ARG A 106 -25.59 -1.22 0.60
CA ARG A 106 -26.69 -2.19 0.69
C ARG A 106 -26.52 -3.20 1.80
N MET A 107 -25.27 -3.48 2.19
CA MET A 107 -24.93 -4.65 2.99
C MET A 107 -24.36 -4.32 4.36
N ILE A 108 -23.90 -3.06 4.56
CA ILE A 108 -23.20 -2.64 5.78
C ILE A 108 -24.07 -2.86 7.03
N GLU A 109 -23.49 -3.48 8.05
CA GLU A 109 -24.13 -3.70 9.33
C GLU A 109 -23.92 -2.49 10.26
N PRO A 110 -24.79 -2.29 11.29
CA PRO A 110 -24.70 -1.13 12.19
C PRO A 110 -23.35 -1.00 12.90
N GLU A 111 -22.72 -2.11 13.23
CA GLU A 111 -21.40 -2.16 13.86
C GLU A 111 -20.29 -1.73 12.91
N GLU A 112 -20.35 -2.18 11.65
CA GLU A 112 -19.40 -1.79 10.60
C GLU A 112 -19.53 -0.31 10.27
N LEU A 113 -20.76 0.22 10.23
CA LEU A 113 -21.02 1.65 10.01
C LEU A 113 -20.41 2.51 11.12
N LYS A 114 -20.50 2.06 12.39
CA LYS A 114 -19.82 2.73 13.52
C LYS A 114 -18.29 2.72 13.38
N GLU A 115 -17.72 1.62 12.89
CA GLU A 115 -16.28 1.55 12.64
C GLU A 115 -15.87 2.47 11.48
N LEU A 116 -16.71 2.59 10.44
CA LEU A 116 -16.50 3.50 9.33
C LEU A 116 -16.53 4.96 9.80
N GLU A 117 -17.48 5.34 10.65
CA GLU A 117 -17.55 6.66 11.29
C GLU A 117 -16.29 6.98 12.11
N LYS A 118 -15.78 5.99 12.86
CA LYS A 118 -14.53 6.17 13.62
C LYS A 118 -13.32 6.38 12.71
N ALA A 119 -13.28 5.69 11.56
CA ALA A 119 -12.22 5.86 10.59
C ALA A 119 -12.28 7.25 9.95
N LEU A 120 -13.48 7.74 9.61
CA LEU A 120 -13.70 9.10 9.11
C LEU A 120 -13.21 10.15 10.13
N LYS A 121 -13.60 10.04 11.40
CA LYS A 121 -13.13 10.93 12.46
C LYS A 121 -11.61 10.92 12.64
N LYS A 122 -10.95 9.81 12.37
CA LYS A 122 -9.49 9.76 12.36
C LYS A 122 -8.89 10.53 11.19
N ILE A 123 -9.45 10.42 9.99
CA ILE A 123 -9.03 11.23 8.83
C ILE A 123 -9.13 12.72 9.12
N GLU A 124 -10.20 13.16 9.80
CA GLU A 124 -10.38 14.56 10.23
C GLU A 124 -9.29 15.04 11.19
N LEU A 125 -8.81 14.16 12.07
CA LEU A 125 -7.82 14.47 13.11
C LEU A 125 -6.38 14.36 12.61
N GLU A 126 -6.11 13.58 11.57
CA GLU A 126 -4.76 13.43 11.02
C GLU A 126 -4.26 14.75 10.44
N ASP A 127 -3.07 15.15 10.87
CA ASP A 127 -2.39 16.27 10.22
C ASP A 127 -1.80 15.79 8.89
N VAL A 128 -2.04 16.52 7.81
CA VAL A 128 -1.49 16.23 6.47
C VAL A 128 0.05 16.13 6.48
N LYS A 129 0.68 16.72 7.48
CA LYS A 129 2.14 16.69 7.71
C LYS A 129 2.62 15.49 8.50
N ASP A 130 1.72 14.75 9.13
CA ASP A 130 2.10 13.52 9.83
C ASP A 130 2.32 12.43 8.78
N THR A 131 3.59 12.14 8.54
CA THR A 131 4.08 11.20 7.53
C THR A 131 3.85 9.73 7.90
N SER A 132 2.96 9.43 8.83
CA SER A 132 2.37 8.10 8.97
C SER A 132 1.28 7.97 7.89
N PRO A 133 1.68 7.78 6.62
CA PRO A 133 0.76 7.92 5.52
C PRO A 133 -0.20 6.74 5.56
N HIS A 134 -1.45 6.99 5.37
CA HIS A 134 -2.46 6.01 4.98
C HIS A 134 -3.14 5.18 6.07
N GLY A 135 -2.81 5.35 7.36
CA GLY A 135 -3.43 4.55 8.42
C GLY A 135 -4.96 4.67 8.47
N ALA A 136 -5.50 5.88 8.54
CA ALA A 136 -6.94 6.12 8.66
C ALA A 136 -7.64 6.00 7.30
N ASP A 137 -7.04 6.53 6.25
CA ASP A 137 -7.54 6.46 4.88
C ASP A 137 -7.65 5.01 4.40
N ARG A 138 -6.56 4.25 4.43
CA ARG A 138 -6.60 2.81 4.12
C ARG A 138 -7.61 2.05 4.98
N LYS A 139 -7.71 2.40 6.26
CA LYS A 139 -8.68 1.77 7.16
C LYS A 139 -10.12 2.04 6.75
N PHE A 140 -10.44 3.28 6.35
CA PHE A 140 -11.74 3.67 5.85
C PHE A 140 -12.14 2.83 4.62
N HIS A 141 -11.31 2.79 3.61
CA HIS A 141 -11.52 2.00 2.39
C HIS A 141 -11.58 0.49 2.66
N THR A 142 -10.77 -0.01 3.61
CA THR A 142 -10.79 -1.42 4.01
C THR A 142 -12.13 -1.81 4.65
N ILE A 143 -12.71 -0.95 5.49
CA ILE A 143 -14.02 -1.21 6.11
C ILE A 143 -15.10 -1.27 5.03
N ILE A 144 -15.10 -0.34 4.08
CA ILE A 144 -16.03 -0.35 2.94
C ILE A 144 -15.91 -1.66 2.14
N ALA A 145 -14.67 -2.06 1.83
CA ALA A 145 -14.41 -3.30 1.11
C ALA A 145 -14.89 -4.55 1.89
N GLN A 146 -14.75 -4.57 3.21
CA GLN A 146 -15.24 -5.65 4.08
C GLN A 146 -16.77 -5.67 4.17
N ALA A 147 -17.41 -4.49 4.27
CA ALA A 147 -18.86 -4.33 4.31
C ALA A 147 -19.57 -4.78 3.03
N THR A 148 -18.84 -5.06 1.94
CA THR A 148 -19.39 -5.78 0.78
C THR A 148 -19.75 -7.23 1.09
N HIS A 149 -19.29 -7.79 2.21
CA HIS A 149 -19.34 -9.19 2.61
C HIS A 149 -18.82 -10.16 1.53
N ASN A 150 -18.04 -9.65 0.57
CA ASN A 150 -17.38 -10.43 -0.49
C ASN A 150 -15.86 -10.46 -0.24
N ARG A 151 -15.39 -11.61 0.23
CA ARG A 151 -13.96 -11.81 0.56
C ARG A 151 -13.02 -11.62 -0.63
N VAL A 152 -13.50 -11.87 -1.86
CA VAL A 152 -12.68 -11.70 -3.06
C VAL A 152 -12.48 -10.21 -3.34
N ILE A 153 -13.55 -9.40 -3.29
CA ILE A 153 -13.47 -7.93 -3.43
C ILE A 153 -12.55 -7.36 -2.36
N GLY A 154 -12.74 -7.73 -1.11
CA GLY A 154 -11.90 -7.28 0.00
C GLY A 154 -10.41 -7.59 -0.20
N LYS A 155 -10.08 -8.78 -0.70
CA LYS A 155 -8.69 -9.15 -1.01
C LYS A 155 -8.12 -8.36 -2.19
N GLN A 156 -8.90 -8.13 -3.25
CA GLN A 156 -8.44 -7.37 -4.41
C GLN A 156 -8.17 -5.91 -4.03
N ILE A 157 -9.06 -5.28 -3.28
CA ILE A 157 -8.86 -3.91 -2.81
C ILE A 157 -7.65 -3.82 -1.86
N SER A 158 -7.50 -4.78 -0.94
CA SER A 158 -6.30 -4.84 -0.08
C SER A 158 -5.01 -4.96 -0.91
N TYR A 159 -5.02 -5.74 -1.98
CA TYR A 159 -3.88 -5.89 -2.88
C TYR A 159 -3.54 -4.58 -3.62
N LEU A 160 -4.53 -3.83 -4.09
CA LEU A 160 -4.30 -2.53 -4.73
C LEU A 160 -3.68 -1.52 -3.74
N TRP A 161 -4.11 -1.54 -2.48
CA TRP A 161 -3.50 -0.75 -1.42
C TRP A 161 -2.05 -1.18 -1.13
N ASP A 162 -1.77 -2.50 -1.10
CA ASP A 162 -0.42 -3.03 -0.94
C ASP A 162 0.50 -2.58 -2.09
N LEU A 163 0.01 -2.56 -3.34
CA LEU A 163 0.75 -2.02 -4.48
C LEU A 163 1.08 -0.53 -4.28
N GLN A 164 0.10 0.28 -3.87
CA GLN A 164 0.30 1.71 -3.64
C GLN A 164 1.35 1.99 -2.57
N GLU A 165 1.33 1.27 -1.46
CA GLU A 165 2.23 1.48 -0.34
C GLU A 165 3.65 0.98 -0.61
N ASN A 166 3.79 -0.17 -1.28
CA ASN A 166 5.07 -0.85 -1.43
C ASN A 166 5.84 -0.48 -2.71
N LEU A 167 5.16 0.02 -3.75
CA LEU A 167 5.82 0.48 -4.97
C LEU A 167 6.24 1.95 -4.83
N SER A 168 7.54 2.16 -4.63
CA SER A 168 8.10 3.48 -4.29
C SER A 168 7.81 4.58 -5.30
N HIS A 169 7.67 4.25 -6.59
CA HIS A 169 7.32 5.22 -7.64
C HIS A 169 5.84 5.61 -7.56
N ILE A 170 4.95 4.67 -7.27
CA ILE A 170 3.51 4.91 -7.09
C ILE A 170 3.26 5.71 -5.81
N ASN A 171 3.87 5.27 -4.71
CA ASN A 171 3.75 5.95 -3.42
C ASN A 171 4.21 7.42 -3.52
N ARG A 172 5.33 7.70 -4.20
CA ARG A 172 5.79 9.08 -4.41
C ARG A 172 4.83 9.91 -5.24
N ALA A 173 4.29 9.35 -6.33
CA ALA A 173 3.33 10.06 -7.18
C ALA A 173 2.07 10.42 -6.38
N HIS A 174 1.53 9.48 -5.63
CA HIS A 174 0.37 9.68 -4.76
C HIS A 174 0.66 10.71 -3.66
N SER A 175 1.77 10.55 -2.92
CA SER A 175 2.12 11.44 -1.82
C SER A 175 2.37 12.88 -2.28
N ALA A 176 2.93 13.09 -3.47
CA ALA A 176 3.16 14.44 -4.02
C ALA A 176 1.84 15.21 -4.18
N VAL A 177 0.77 14.52 -4.56
CA VAL A 177 -0.55 15.12 -4.76
C VAL A 177 -1.28 15.32 -3.44
N CYS A 178 -1.28 14.30 -2.56
CA CYS A 178 -1.96 14.39 -1.27
C CYS A 178 -1.40 15.47 -0.33
N VAL A 179 -0.14 15.88 -0.50
CA VAL A 179 0.45 17.00 0.29
C VAL A 179 -0.07 18.35 -0.19
N GLU A 180 -0.43 18.48 -1.47
CA GLU A 180 -0.96 19.71 -2.07
C GLU A 180 -2.49 19.79 -1.97
N GLU A 181 -3.17 18.67 -1.71
CA GLU A 181 -4.61 18.62 -1.54
C GLU A 181 -5.03 19.40 -0.29
N ASP A 182 -6.09 20.23 -0.43
CA ASP A 182 -6.67 20.90 0.73
C ASP A 182 -7.33 19.87 1.66
N LYS A 183 -6.89 19.88 2.92
CA LYS A 183 -7.45 19.00 3.96
C LYS A 183 -8.97 19.03 4.03
N ALA A 184 -9.58 20.20 3.80
CA ALA A 184 -11.03 20.35 3.84
C ALA A 184 -11.71 19.57 2.71
N THR A 185 -11.15 19.60 1.51
CA THR A 185 -11.65 18.82 0.35
C THR A 185 -11.57 17.32 0.65
N ARG A 186 -10.41 16.83 1.11
CA ARG A 186 -10.24 15.41 1.47
C ARG A 186 -11.27 14.95 2.51
N ILE A 187 -11.51 15.75 3.54
CA ILE A 187 -12.51 15.44 4.57
C ILE A 187 -13.92 15.42 3.98
N ALA A 188 -14.24 16.40 3.13
CA ALA A 188 -15.56 16.51 2.50
C ALA A 188 -15.85 15.29 1.61
N ASP A 189 -14.89 14.82 0.84
CA ASP A 189 -15.02 13.64 -0.02
C ASP A 189 -15.30 12.37 0.78
N HIS A 190 -14.52 12.13 1.82
CA HIS A 190 -14.74 10.98 2.70
C HIS A 190 -16.08 11.06 3.45
N ALA A 191 -16.49 12.27 3.86
CA ALA A 191 -17.81 12.48 4.47
C ALA A 191 -18.94 12.19 3.50
N ALA A 192 -18.84 12.61 2.24
CA ALA A 192 -19.84 12.33 1.20
C ALA A 192 -19.97 10.82 0.95
N ILE A 193 -18.86 10.09 0.90
CA ILE A 193 -18.87 8.61 0.79
C ILE A 193 -19.58 7.98 1.99
N TYR A 194 -19.23 8.41 3.20
CA TYR A 194 -19.85 7.91 4.44
C TYR A 194 -21.35 8.16 4.46
N GLU A 195 -21.80 9.37 4.16
CA GLU A 195 -23.22 9.76 4.17
C GLU A 195 -24.02 8.94 3.16
N ALA A 196 -23.49 8.75 1.96
CA ALA A 196 -24.13 7.95 0.93
C ALA A 196 -24.27 6.47 1.35
N ILE A 197 -23.23 5.90 1.99
CA ILE A 197 -23.28 4.54 2.52
C ILE A 197 -24.28 4.45 3.69
N ALA A 198 -24.24 5.40 4.63
CA ALA A 198 -25.10 5.43 5.79
C ALA A 198 -26.59 5.58 5.43
N SER A 199 -26.89 6.30 4.35
CA SER A 199 -28.26 6.44 3.83
C SER A 199 -28.75 5.23 3.03
N GLY A 200 -27.86 4.30 2.67
CA GLY A 200 -28.18 3.17 1.81
C GLY A 200 -28.30 3.53 0.32
N ASP A 201 -27.90 4.75 -0.06
CA ASP A 201 -27.93 5.17 -1.48
C ASP A 201 -26.71 4.63 -2.22
N HIS A 202 -26.89 3.46 -2.82
CA HIS A 202 -25.84 2.76 -3.55
C HIS A 202 -25.37 3.50 -4.82
N ALA A 203 -26.21 4.34 -5.42
CA ALA A 203 -25.81 5.11 -6.58
C ALA A 203 -24.98 6.33 -6.16
N ALA A 204 -25.39 7.02 -5.11
CA ALA A 204 -24.61 8.12 -4.53
C ALA A 204 -23.27 7.61 -3.96
N ALA A 205 -23.25 6.48 -3.26
CA ALA A 205 -22.01 5.90 -2.73
C ALA A 205 -20.98 5.55 -3.82
N ARG A 206 -21.45 4.96 -4.94
CA ARG A 206 -20.59 4.73 -6.12
C ARG A 206 -20.02 6.01 -6.66
N ASN A 207 -20.86 7.01 -6.85
CA ASN A 207 -20.47 8.27 -7.48
C ASN A 207 -19.50 9.03 -6.58
N ALA A 208 -19.78 9.18 -5.28
CA ALA A 208 -18.90 9.84 -4.33
C ALA A 208 -17.51 9.17 -4.28
N MET A 209 -17.45 7.82 -4.25
CA MET A 209 -16.18 7.11 -4.29
C MET A 209 -15.41 7.33 -5.60
N ARG A 210 -16.11 7.41 -6.74
CA ARG A 210 -15.47 7.67 -8.03
C ARG A 210 -15.01 9.12 -8.16
N GLU A 211 -15.77 10.07 -7.67
CA GLU A 211 -15.39 11.50 -7.63
C GLU A 211 -14.13 11.69 -6.80
N HIS A 212 -14.08 11.14 -5.59
CA HIS A 212 -12.91 11.16 -4.72
C HIS A 212 -11.62 10.69 -5.44
N PHE A 213 -11.68 9.60 -6.22
CA PHE A 213 -10.53 9.15 -7.00
C PHE A 213 -10.29 9.95 -8.28
N SER A 214 -11.33 10.50 -8.89
CA SER A 214 -11.20 11.31 -10.11
C SER A 214 -10.45 12.60 -9.84
N ASP A 215 -10.71 13.24 -8.70
CA ASP A 215 -10.02 14.45 -8.28
C ASP A 215 -8.53 14.15 -8.02
N LEU A 216 -8.23 13.04 -7.39
CA LEU A 216 -6.85 12.57 -7.21
C LEU A 216 -6.17 12.28 -8.57
N LEU A 217 -6.88 11.67 -9.52
CA LEU A 217 -6.35 11.39 -10.86
C LEU A 217 -6.02 12.69 -11.62
N GLU A 218 -6.89 13.67 -11.59
CA GLU A 218 -6.68 14.97 -12.23
C GLU A 218 -5.50 15.72 -11.61
N ALA A 219 -5.39 15.69 -10.29
CA ALA A 219 -4.26 16.27 -9.58
C ALA A 219 -2.94 15.58 -9.94
N MET A 220 -2.93 14.24 -10.09
CA MET A 220 -1.76 13.49 -10.55
C MET A 220 -1.37 13.83 -12.00
N HIS A 221 -2.35 14.02 -12.90
CA HIS A 221 -2.08 14.47 -14.25
C HIS A 221 -1.42 15.84 -14.26
N THR A 222 -1.98 16.80 -13.52
CA THR A 222 -1.44 18.15 -13.39
C THR A 222 -0.01 18.15 -12.85
N ALA A 223 0.26 17.38 -11.79
CA ALA A 223 1.59 17.25 -11.21
C ALA A 223 2.60 16.63 -12.19
N SER A 224 2.18 15.59 -12.92
CA SER A 224 3.02 14.93 -13.94
C SER A 224 3.38 15.87 -15.11
N GLU A 225 2.42 16.66 -15.58
CA GLU A 225 2.66 17.67 -16.63
C GLU A 225 3.64 18.74 -16.15
N GLN A 226 3.46 19.24 -14.93
CA GLN A 226 4.36 20.25 -14.35
C GLN A 226 5.78 19.70 -14.21
N GLU A 227 5.92 18.47 -13.72
CA GLU A 227 7.24 17.84 -13.59
C GLU A 227 7.94 17.68 -14.95
N ALA A 228 7.20 17.27 -15.99
CA ALA A 228 7.72 17.13 -17.35
C ALA A 228 8.19 18.48 -17.91
N VAL A 229 7.41 19.54 -17.72
CA VAL A 229 7.76 20.91 -18.13
C VAL A 229 9.02 21.39 -17.40
N GLU A 230 9.11 21.22 -16.10
CA GLU A 230 10.28 21.63 -15.32
C GLU A 230 11.53 20.79 -15.66
N ALA A 231 11.38 19.51 -15.94
CA ALA A 231 12.47 18.66 -16.40
C ALA A 231 13.01 19.13 -17.77
N ALA A 232 12.12 19.49 -18.69
CA ALA A 232 12.47 20.07 -19.98
C ALA A 232 13.21 21.41 -19.84
N LYS A 233 12.72 22.31 -18.99
CA LYS A 233 13.37 23.59 -18.69
C LYS A 233 14.77 23.38 -18.10
N ARG A 234 14.93 22.49 -17.12
CA ARG A 234 16.25 22.15 -16.55
C ARG A 234 17.20 21.60 -17.58
N LYS A 235 16.72 20.74 -18.48
CA LYS A 235 17.53 20.18 -19.58
C LYS A 235 18.02 21.29 -20.51
N VAL A 236 17.15 22.20 -20.95
CA VAL A 236 17.48 23.34 -21.81
C VAL A 236 18.47 24.29 -21.12
N SER A 237 18.27 24.59 -19.83
CA SER A 237 19.18 25.45 -19.06
C SER A 237 20.59 24.86 -19.00
N ARG A 238 20.72 23.55 -18.68
CA ARG A 238 22.02 22.86 -18.69
C ARG A 238 22.71 22.90 -20.09
N MET A 239 21.92 22.74 -21.15
CA MET A 239 22.44 22.85 -22.49
C MET A 239 22.97 24.28 -22.80
N ARG A 240 22.20 25.31 -22.39
CA ARG A 240 22.64 26.71 -22.56
C ARG A 240 23.95 26.99 -21.81
N GLU A 241 24.06 26.56 -20.56
CA GLU A 241 25.29 26.70 -19.77
C GLU A 241 26.49 26.00 -20.42
N ARG A 242 26.26 24.76 -20.92
CA ARG A 242 27.32 24.01 -21.62
C ARG A 242 27.84 24.71 -22.89
N PHE A 243 26.98 25.44 -23.60
CA PHE A 243 27.35 26.15 -24.83
C PHE A 243 27.81 27.61 -24.60
N LYS A 244 27.68 28.17 -23.37
CA LYS A 244 28.27 29.46 -23.01
C LYS A 244 29.80 29.46 -22.93
N ILE A 245 30.44 28.31 -22.95
CA ILE A 245 31.90 28.14 -22.93
C ILE A 245 32.57 28.78 -24.15
N ALA A 246 31.81 29.07 -25.21
CA ALA A 246 32.35 29.78 -26.40
C ALA A 246 32.65 31.27 -26.14
N GLU A 247 32.21 31.87 -25.04
CA GLU A 247 32.48 33.28 -24.71
C GLU A 247 33.73 33.47 -23.81
N LEU A 248 34.42 32.40 -23.40
CA LEU A 248 35.59 32.46 -22.52
C LEU A 248 36.92 32.46 -23.27
N SER A 249 36.92 32.66 -24.59
CA SER A 249 38.12 32.68 -25.44
C SER A 249 38.24 34.00 -26.24
N ALA A 250 38.07 35.13 -25.54
CA ALA A 250 38.39 36.45 -26.08
C ALA A 250 39.29 37.20 -25.11
#